data_8191f7febf80265f79753a8f02f01a0a
#
_entry.id   8191f7febf80265f79753a8f02f01a0a
#
_cell.length_a   1.000
_cell.length_b   1.000
_cell.length_c   1.000
_cell.angle_alpha   90.00
_cell.angle_beta   90.00
_cell.angle_gamma   90.00
#
_symmetry.space_group_name_H-M   'P 1'
#
loop_
_entity.id
_entity.type
_entity.pdbx_description
1 polymer ?
#
loop_
_entity_poly.entity_id
_entity_poly.type
_entity_poly.pdbx_seq_one_letter_code
_entity_poly.pdbx_strand_id
1 'polypeptide(L)'
;MKQNASLLKKIELPRTPAEWLEAVMNFLFFLCGILAVGCVVLISVYMIASGVPAIRKIGLFRFLFGTEWASTAADPKYGILPFILSSVYGTLGATLIGVPVGLLTAVFLSKTAGPRVRTVVVTAIELLSGIPSVVFGLLGMQVLVPAVARAFGKASGACLLSAIVVLAIMILPSIVSVSVTALNAVPPEYEQGSLALGATDTETWFKISVPAAKSGIAAGIVLGIGRA
;
A
#
# COMPACT_ATOMS: atom_id res chain seq x y z
N MET A 1 26.15 31.10 -4.67
CA MET A 1 27.06 30.53 -5.71
C MET A 1 28.10 29.54 -5.14
N LYS A 2 27.75 28.69 -4.15
CA LYS A 2 28.69 27.68 -3.60
C LYS A 2 28.14 26.23 -3.61
N GLN A 3 27.01 25.97 -4.27
CA GLN A 3 26.33 24.66 -4.23
C GLN A 3 26.58 23.78 -5.48
N ASN A 4 27.24 24.31 -6.54
CA ASN A 4 27.50 23.55 -7.78
C ASN A 4 28.92 22.98 -7.88
N ALA A 5 29.76 23.10 -6.81
CA ALA A 5 31.14 22.59 -6.84
C ALA A 5 31.28 21.13 -6.39
N SER A 6 30.19 20.49 -5.89
CA SER A 6 30.23 19.10 -5.39
C SER A 6 29.91 18.03 -6.46
N LEU A 7 29.46 18.42 -7.65
CA LEU A 7 29.04 17.50 -8.71
C LEU A 7 30.17 17.08 -9.65
N LEU A 8 31.35 17.69 -9.52
CA LEU A 8 32.56 17.28 -10.26
C LEU A 8 33.57 16.65 -9.29
N LYS A 9 33.15 15.62 -8.53
CA LYS A 9 34.13 14.77 -7.89
C LYS A 9 34.89 14.07 -8.99
N LYS A 10 36.13 14.57 -9.27
CA LYS A 10 37.10 13.94 -10.18
C LYS A 10 37.05 12.43 -9.96
N ILE A 11 36.93 11.68 -11.05
CA ILE A 11 37.11 10.22 -11.06
C ILE A 11 38.60 9.98 -10.72
N GLU A 12 38.91 10.00 -9.45
CA GLU A 12 40.22 9.57 -8.98
C GLU A 12 40.21 8.05 -8.98
N LEU A 13 41.22 7.46 -9.64
CA LEU A 13 41.38 6.01 -9.67
C LEU A 13 41.60 5.52 -8.22
N PRO A 14 40.91 4.46 -7.80
CA PRO A 14 41.02 3.94 -6.44
C PRO A 14 42.48 3.55 -6.14
N ARG A 15 43.01 4.06 -5.04
CA ARG A 15 44.38 3.88 -4.61
C ARG A 15 44.56 2.82 -3.52
N THR A 16 43.47 2.47 -2.86
CA THR A 16 43.46 1.47 -1.77
C THR A 16 42.58 0.27 -2.13
N PRO A 17 42.83 -0.93 -1.56
CA PRO A 17 41.94 -2.08 -1.78
C PRO A 17 40.48 -1.81 -1.37
N ALA A 18 40.26 -0.99 -0.35
CA ALA A 18 38.92 -0.61 0.11
C ALA A 18 38.19 0.27 -0.93
N GLU A 19 38.90 1.24 -1.53
CA GLU A 19 38.33 2.10 -2.59
C GLU A 19 38.00 1.30 -3.87
N TRP A 20 38.79 0.28 -4.19
CA TRP A 20 38.51 -0.65 -5.28
C TRP A 20 37.23 -1.45 -5.00
N LEU A 21 37.06 -1.97 -3.80
CA LEU A 21 35.84 -2.68 -3.39
C LEU A 21 34.62 -1.77 -3.48
N GLU A 22 34.74 -0.53 -3.00
CA GLU A 22 33.67 0.47 -3.07
C GLU A 22 33.30 0.81 -4.53
N ALA A 23 34.30 1.00 -5.41
CA ALA A 23 34.07 1.27 -6.82
C ALA A 23 33.36 0.09 -7.53
N VAL A 24 33.77 -1.16 -7.25
CA VAL A 24 33.12 -2.36 -7.77
C VAL A 24 31.68 -2.48 -7.26
N MET A 25 31.45 -2.28 -5.97
CA MET A 25 30.11 -2.33 -5.39
C MET A 25 29.19 -1.24 -5.97
N ASN A 26 29.68 -0.01 -6.12
CA ASN A 26 28.93 1.09 -6.75
C ASN A 26 28.56 0.78 -8.20
N PHE A 27 29.52 0.22 -8.97
CA PHE A 27 29.26 -0.22 -10.34
C PHE A 27 28.19 -1.33 -10.38
N LEU A 28 28.29 -2.29 -9.47
CA LEU A 28 27.33 -3.40 -9.39
C LEU A 28 25.93 -2.92 -9.01
N PHE A 29 25.81 -2.00 -8.04
CA PHE A 29 24.53 -1.37 -7.70
C PHE A 29 23.97 -0.54 -8.85
N PHE A 30 24.79 0.20 -9.58
CA PHE A 30 24.39 0.94 -10.76
C PHE A 30 23.87 -0.01 -11.87
N LEU A 31 24.56 -1.11 -12.12
CA LEU A 31 24.14 -2.13 -13.07
C LEU A 31 22.80 -2.77 -12.66
N CYS A 32 22.65 -3.15 -11.40
CA CYS A 32 21.40 -3.67 -10.86
C CYS A 32 20.25 -2.66 -11.00
N GLY A 33 20.52 -1.38 -10.74
CA GLY A 33 19.55 -0.30 -10.92
C GLY A 33 19.10 -0.16 -12.38
N ILE A 34 20.03 -0.14 -13.32
CA ILE A 34 19.72 -0.10 -14.77
C ILE A 34 18.93 -1.35 -15.17
N LEU A 35 19.34 -2.53 -14.71
CA LEU A 35 18.65 -3.78 -15.02
C LEU A 35 17.21 -3.76 -14.51
N ALA A 36 16.99 -3.32 -13.28
CA ALA A 36 15.66 -3.23 -12.68
C ALA A 36 14.75 -2.29 -13.47
N VAL A 37 15.23 -1.06 -13.78
CA VAL A 37 14.49 -0.09 -14.60
C VAL A 37 14.26 -0.64 -16.01
N GLY A 38 15.29 -1.26 -16.61
CA GLY A 38 15.19 -1.88 -17.94
C GLY A 38 14.13 -2.98 -18.00
N CYS A 39 14.05 -3.85 -16.98
CA CYS A 39 13.01 -4.87 -16.90
C CYS A 39 11.60 -4.26 -16.80
N VAL A 40 11.41 -3.21 -15.98
CA VAL A 40 10.11 -2.54 -15.86
C VAL A 40 9.70 -1.90 -17.18
N VAL A 41 10.62 -1.20 -17.86
CA VAL A 41 10.38 -0.59 -19.17
C VAL A 41 10.04 -1.67 -20.21
N LEU A 42 10.80 -2.76 -20.24
CA LEU A 42 10.58 -3.87 -21.18
C LEU A 42 9.19 -4.50 -21.00
N ILE A 43 8.80 -4.79 -19.74
CA ILE A 43 7.47 -5.32 -19.43
C ILE A 43 6.38 -4.32 -19.87
N SER A 44 6.56 -3.03 -19.58
CA SER A 44 5.61 -1.99 -19.95
C SER A 44 5.44 -1.88 -21.47
N VAL A 45 6.55 -1.84 -22.21
CA VAL A 45 6.54 -1.81 -23.68
C VAL A 45 5.88 -3.06 -24.25
N TYR A 46 6.22 -4.24 -23.73
CA TYR A 46 5.62 -5.51 -24.17
C TYR A 46 4.11 -5.52 -23.95
N MET A 47 3.64 -5.11 -22.77
CA MET A 47 2.20 -5.06 -22.45
C MET A 47 1.45 -4.10 -23.37
N ILE A 48 2.01 -2.92 -23.65
CA ILE A 48 1.42 -1.93 -24.55
C ILE A 48 1.42 -2.47 -25.99
N ALA A 49 2.55 -2.98 -26.48
CA ALA A 49 2.68 -3.49 -27.84
C ALA A 49 1.74 -4.68 -28.13
N SER A 50 1.51 -5.53 -27.13
CA SER A 50 0.60 -6.69 -27.24
C SER A 50 -0.88 -6.30 -27.04
N GLY A 51 -1.17 -5.36 -26.12
CA GLY A 51 -2.53 -4.96 -25.77
C GLY A 51 -3.17 -4.01 -26.78
N VAL A 52 -2.44 -3.03 -27.29
CA VAL A 52 -2.98 -2.00 -28.21
C VAL A 52 -3.61 -2.59 -29.47
N PRO A 53 -3.01 -3.56 -30.19
CA PRO A 53 -3.64 -4.17 -31.37
C PRO A 53 -4.97 -4.88 -31.05
N ALA A 54 -5.05 -5.53 -29.89
CA ALA A 54 -6.28 -6.19 -29.44
C ALA A 54 -7.39 -5.17 -29.16
N ILE A 55 -7.07 -4.11 -28.41
CA ILE A 55 -8.02 -3.03 -28.10
C ILE A 55 -8.49 -2.31 -29.35
N ARG A 56 -7.62 -2.10 -30.36
CA ARG A 56 -8.00 -1.50 -31.64
C ARG A 56 -9.01 -2.37 -32.42
N LYS A 57 -8.87 -3.70 -32.38
CA LYS A 57 -9.80 -4.64 -33.05
C LYS A 57 -11.16 -4.65 -32.35
N ILE A 58 -11.21 -4.61 -31.03
CA ILE A 58 -12.45 -4.65 -30.22
C ILE A 58 -13.16 -3.28 -30.25
N GLY A 59 -12.39 -2.19 -30.32
CA GLY A 59 -12.83 -0.82 -30.14
C GLY A 59 -12.73 -0.38 -28.66
N LEU A 60 -12.05 0.74 -28.41
CA LEU A 60 -11.74 1.24 -27.06
C LEU A 60 -12.99 1.42 -26.20
N PHE A 61 -14.05 2.03 -26.74
CA PHE A 61 -15.29 2.26 -25.99
C PHE A 61 -16.01 0.96 -25.65
N ARG A 62 -16.07 0.00 -26.56
CA ARG A 62 -16.68 -1.31 -26.32
C ARG A 62 -15.88 -2.10 -25.29
N PHE A 63 -14.54 -1.99 -25.29
CA PHE A 63 -13.66 -2.61 -24.33
C PHE A 63 -13.86 -2.01 -22.93
N LEU A 64 -13.83 -0.68 -22.78
CA LEU A 64 -13.89 -0.02 -21.47
C LEU A 64 -15.30 -0.07 -20.85
N PHE A 65 -16.35 0.14 -21.64
CA PHE A 65 -17.73 0.28 -21.16
C PHE A 65 -18.61 -0.95 -21.42
N GLY A 66 -18.06 -2.00 -22.06
CA GLY A 66 -18.77 -3.26 -22.19
C GLY A 66 -19.01 -3.91 -20.83
N THR A 67 -20.21 -4.45 -20.65
CA THR A 67 -20.66 -5.07 -19.39
C THR A 67 -20.49 -6.58 -19.35
N GLU A 68 -20.14 -7.19 -20.48
CA GLU A 68 -20.01 -8.64 -20.59
C GLU A 68 -18.58 -9.04 -20.93
N TRP A 69 -18.06 -10.01 -20.17
CA TRP A 69 -16.80 -10.68 -20.45
C TRP A 69 -17.06 -12.15 -20.74
N ALA A 70 -16.89 -12.56 -21.97
CA ALA A 70 -17.09 -13.93 -22.46
C ALA A 70 -16.06 -14.25 -23.55
N SER A 71 -14.80 -14.38 -23.21
CA SER A 71 -13.70 -14.59 -24.18
C SER A 71 -13.73 -15.94 -24.89
N THR A 72 -14.42 -16.94 -24.33
CA THR A 72 -14.51 -18.31 -24.83
C THR A 72 -15.87 -18.62 -25.48
N ALA A 73 -16.78 -17.65 -25.56
CA ALA A 73 -18.09 -17.84 -26.20
C ALA A 73 -17.96 -17.91 -27.74
N ALA A 74 -18.97 -18.42 -28.37
CA ALA A 74 -19.07 -18.45 -29.85
C ALA A 74 -19.00 -17.03 -30.46
N ASP A 75 -19.55 -16.02 -29.76
CA ASP A 75 -19.38 -14.59 -30.05
C ASP A 75 -18.58 -13.96 -28.89
N PRO A 76 -17.26 -13.79 -29.03
CA PRO A 76 -16.42 -13.33 -27.92
C PRO A 76 -16.70 -11.88 -27.52
N LYS A 77 -16.93 -11.64 -26.23
CA LYS A 77 -17.14 -10.31 -25.64
C LYS A 77 -16.03 -9.98 -24.66
N TYR A 78 -15.53 -8.74 -24.73
CA TYR A 78 -14.36 -8.29 -23.97
C TYR A 78 -14.62 -6.98 -23.21
N GLY A 79 -15.80 -6.85 -22.59
CA GLY A 79 -16.13 -5.69 -21.77
C GLY A 79 -15.50 -5.77 -20.38
N ILE A 80 -14.70 -4.77 -19.96
CA ILE A 80 -14.00 -4.75 -18.67
C ILE A 80 -14.67 -3.87 -17.61
N LEU A 81 -15.78 -3.22 -17.91
CA LEU A 81 -16.48 -2.35 -16.96
C LEU A 81 -16.79 -3.04 -15.61
N PRO A 82 -17.29 -4.30 -15.56
CA PRO A 82 -17.53 -4.98 -14.30
C PRO A 82 -16.26 -5.16 -13.45
N PHE A 83 -15.09 -5.40 -14.08
CA PHE A 83 -13.83 -5.52 -13.36
C PHE A 83 -13.36 -4.17 -12.78
N ILE A 84 -13.52 -3.09 -13.57
CA ILE A 84 -13.21 -1.73 -13.09
C ILE A 84 -14.09 -1.38 -11.88
N LEU A 85 -15.41 -1.57 -12.01
CA LEU A 85 -16.34 -1.26 -10.93
C LEU A 85 -16.10 -2.11 -9.68
N SER A 86 -15.85 -3.42 -9.84
CA SER A 86 -15.58 -4.29 -8.70
C SER A 86 -14.29 -3.92 -7.98
N SER A 87 -13.24 -3.52 -8.69
CA SER A 87 -12.00 -3.04 -8.05
C SER A 87 -12.20 -1.71 -7.34
N VAL A 88 -12.93 -0.77 -7.93
CA VAL A 88 -13.25 0.52 -7.29
C VAL A 88 -14.08 0.32 -6.02
N TYR A 89 -15.16 -0.45 -6.09
CA TYR A 89 -16.00 -0.74 -4.92
C TYR A 89 -15.25 -1.56 -3.86
N GLY A 90 -14.42 -2.51 -4.28
CA GLY A 90 -13.57 -3.30 -3.38
C GLY A 90 -12.60 -2.42 -2.60
N THR A 91 -11.87 -1.57 -3.30
CA THR A 91 -10.89 -0.64 -2.69
C THR A 91 -11.57 0.40 -1.81
N LEU A 92 -12.69 0.99 -2.24
CA LEU A 92 -13.46 1.93 -1.42
C LEU A 92 -13.98 1.26 -0.14
N GLY A 93 -14.57 0.07 -0.24
CA GLY A 93 -15.05 -0.69 0.91
C GLY A 93 -13.92 -1.06 1.87
N ALA A 94 -12.79 -1.52 1.35
CA ALA A 94 -11.61 -1.82 2.15
C ALA A 94 -11.06 -0.58 2.87
N THR A 95 -11.03 0.56 2.19
CA THR A 95 -10.59 1.84 2.74
C THR A 95 -11.53 2.34 3.85
N LEU A 96 -12.84 2.24 3.65
CA LEU A 96 -13.83 2.62 4.66
C LEU A 96 -13.71 1.83 5.96
N ILE A 97 -13.27 0.58 5.90
CA ILE A 97 -13.03 -0.26 7.08
C ILE A 97 -11.59 -0.08 7.59
N GLY A 98 -10.61 -0.18 6.70
CA GLY A 98 -9.19 -0.23 7.05
C GLY A 98 -8.65 1.09 7.58
N VAL A 99 -9.11 2.24 7.06
CA VAL A 99 -8.60 3.55 7.52
C VAL A 99 -9.01 3.85 8.96
N PRO A 100 -10.29 3.75 9.36
CA PRO A 100 -10.67 3.97 10.75
C PRO A 100 -9.97 3.00 11.71
N VAL A 101 -9.97 1.70 11.41
CA VAL A 101 -9.33 0.68 12.23
C VAL A 101 -7.82 0.92 12.33
N GLY A 102 -7.16 1.18 11.20
CA GLY A 102 -5.72 1.44 11.14
C GLY A 102 -5.33 2.72 11.90
N LEU A 103 -6.08 3.82 11.74
CA LEU A 103 -5.82 5.07 12.44
C LEU A 103 -6.03 4.94 13.96
N LEU A 104 -7.14 4.33 14.39
CA LEU A 104 -7.38 4.09 15.82
C LEU A 104 -6.31 3.20 16.43
N THR A 105 -5.87 2.16 15.72
CA THR A 105 -4.76 1.30 16.14
C THR A 105 -3.46 2.11 16.24
N ALA A 106 -3.18 2.99 15.28
CA ALA A 106 -1.98 3.83 15.30
C ALA A 106 -1.98 4.82 16.49
N VAL A 107 -3.12 5.47 16.76
CA VAL A 107 -3.27 6.36 17.93
C VAL A 107 -3.09 5.56 19.22
N PHE A 108 -3.73 4.39 19.36
CA PHE A 108 -3.57 3.53 20.51
C PHE A 108 -2.10 3.13 20.73
N LEU A 109 -1.40 2.68 19.69
CA LEU A 109 0.01 2.27 19.78
C LEU A 109 0.97 3.43 20.08
N SER A 110 0.65 4.62 19.58
CA SER A 110 1.50 5.79 19.76
C SER A 110 1.30 6.46 21.13
N LYS A 111 0.06 6.46 21.66
CA LYS A 111 -0.30 7.29 22.82
C LYS A 111 -0.67 6.52 24.09
N THR A 112 -1.22 5.31 23.96
CA THR A 112 -1.82 4.59 25.10
C THR A 112 -1.15 3.28 25.40
N ALA A 113 -0.65 2.57 24.38
CA ALA A 113 -0.14 1.21 24.54
C ALA A 113 1.12 1.16 25.39
N GLY A 114 1.09 0.33 26.43
CA GLY A 114 2.28 0.02 27.22
C GLY A 114 3.37 -0.70 26.39
N PRO A 115 4.64 -0.68 26.83
CA PRO A 115 5.77 -1.19 26.04
C PRO A 115 5.60 -2.61 25.53
N ARG A 116 5.06 -3.50 26.35
CA ARG A 116 4.84 -4.92 25.97
C ARG A 116 3.79 -5.08 24.89
N VAL A 117 2.64 -4.42 25.03
CA VAL A 117 1.55 -4.46 24.05
C VAL A 117 1.99 -3.85 22.73
N ARG A 118 2.68 -2.70 22.80
CA ARG A 118 3.25 -2.03 21.63
C ARG A 118 4.18 -2.96 20.86
N THR A 119 5.14 -3.61 21.54
CA THR A 119 6.08 -4.53 20.88
C THR A 119 5.35 -5.68 20.19
N VAL A 120 4.43 -6.35 20.88
CA VAL A 120 3.69 -7.49 20.31
C VAL A 120 2.89 -7.07 19.07
N VAL A 121 2.14 -5.97 19.17
CA VAL A 121 1.27 -5.52 18.06
C VAL A 121 2.09 -5.01 16.88
N VAL A 122 3.17 -4.25 17.13
CA VAL A 122 4.07 -3.79 16.05
C VAL A 122 4.71 -4.98 15.34
N THR A 123 5.24 -5.97 16.09
CA THR A 123 5.80 -7.18 15.49
C THR A 123 4.76 -7.94 14.66
N ALA A 124 3.52 -8.05 15.14
CA ALA A 124 2.44 -8.69 14.38
C ALA A 124 2.14 -7.93 13.07
N ILE A 125 2.13 -6.60 13.11
CA ILE A 125 1.92 -5.74 11.93
C ILE A 125 3.08 -5.89 10.94
N GLU A 126 4.32 -5.95 11.41
CA GLU A 126 5.50 -6.17 10.58
C GLU A 126 5.47 -7.55 9.90
N LEU A 127 5.10 -8.59 10.63
CA LEU A 127 4.91 -9.94 10.07
C LEU A 127 3.81 -9.94 8.99
N LEU A 128 2.67 -9.32 9.26
CA LEU A 128 1.60 -9.16 8.25
C LEU A 128 2.06 -8.39 7.02
N SER A 129 2.90 -7.35 7.21
CA SER A 129 3.46 -6.57 6.09
C SER A 129 4.39 -7.39 5.18
N GLY A 130 5.05 -8.40 5.74
CA GLY A 130 5.95 -9.32 5.01
C GLY A 130 5.22 -10.40 4.21
N ILE A 131 3.94 -10.62 4.45
CA ILE A 131 3.16 -11.66 3.74
C ILE A 131 2.87 -11.18 2.31
N PRO A 132 3.19 -11.98 1.26
CA PRO A 132 2.81 -11.66 -0.11
C PRO A 132 1.29 -11.58 -0.28
N SER A 133 0.80 -10.62 -1.09
CA SER A 133 -0.63 -10.39 -1.32
C SER A 133 -1.38 -11.64 -1.82
N VAL A 134 -0.71 -12.47 -2.62
CA VAL A 134 -1.26 -13.76 -3.12
C VAL A 134 -1.64 -14.70 -1.97
N VAL A 135 -0.87 -14.70 -0.88
CA VAL A 135 -1.17 -15.53 0.30
C VAL A 135 -2.42 -15.02 1.01
N PHE A 136 -2.62 -13.70 1.12
CA PHE A 136 -3.87 -13.14 1.64
C PHE A 136 -5.08 -13.53 0.77
N GLY A 137 -4.93 -13.51 -0.56
CA GLY A 137 -5.96 -13.98 -1.49
C GLY A 137 -6.30 -15.46 -1.27
N LEU A 138 -5.28 -16.31 -1.13
CA LEU A 138 -5.46 -17.74 -0.88
C LEU A 138 -6.17 -18.01 0.46
N LEU A 139 -5.73 -17.35 1.54
CA LEU A 139 -6.40 -17.44 2.86
C LEU A 139 -7.84 -16.93 2.78
N GLY A 140 -8.09 -15.85 2.05
CA GLY A 140 -9.43 -15.34 1.80
C GLY A 140 -10.33 -16.38 1.14
N MET A 141 -9.83 -17.03 0.10
CA MET A 141 -10.56 -18.10 -0.60
C MET A 141 -10.83 -19.32 0.29
N GLN A 142 -9.87 -19.74 1.10
CA GLN A 142 -9.99 -20.97 1.90
C GLN A 142 -10.72 -20.76 3.23
N VAL A 143 -10.60 -19.60 3.84
CA VAL A 143 -11.15 -19.34 5.18
C VAL A 143 -12.34 -18.39 5.11
N LEU A 144 -12.18 -17.22 4.48
CA LEU A 144 -13.19 -16.17 4.53
C LEU A 144 -14.39 -16.49 3.64
N VAL A 145 -14.15 -16.97 2.41
CA VAL A 145 -15.24 -17.31 1.47
C VAL A 145 -16.16 -18.37 2.06
N PRO A 146 -15.68 -19.52 2.61
CA PRO A 146 -16.56 -20.47 3.30
C PRO A 146 -17.22 -19.92 4.56
N ALA A 147 -16.55 -19.03 5.30
CA ALA A 147 -17.14 -18.40 6.48
C ALA A 147 -18.31 -17.49 6.10
N VAL A 148 -18.16 -16.65 5.07
CA VAL A 148 -19.21 -15.80 4.55
C VAL A 148 -20.38 -16.64 3.99
N ALA A 149 -20.09 -17.70 3.23
CA ALA A 149 -21.12 -18.61 2.70
C ALA A 149 -21.98 -19.16 3.85
N ARG A 150 -21.34 -19.64 4.93
CA ARG A 150 -22.04 -20.17 6.11
C ARG A 150 -22.83 -19.10 6.86
N ALA A 151 -22.25 -17.92 7.08
CA ALA A 151 -22.88 -16.84 7.82
C ALA A 151 -24.15 -16.31 7.13
N PHE A 152 -24.17 -16.29 5.79
CA PHE A 152 -25.30 -15.80 5.00
C PHE A 152 -26.18 -16.91 4.39
N GLY A 153 -25.90 -18.19 4.69
CA GLY A 153 -26.67 -19.32 4.18
C GLY A 153 -26.65 -19.42 2.65
N LYS A 154 -25.50 -19.05 2.00
CA LYS A 154 -25.35 -19.06 0.55
C LYS A 154 -24.51 -20.23 0.06
N ALA A 155 -24.74 -20.69 -1.16
CA ALA A 155 -23.94 -21.75 -1.78
C ALA A 155 -22.48 -21.36 -1.99
N SER A 156 -22.19 -20.06 -2.16
CA SER A 156 -20.85 -19.53 -2.26
C SER A 156 -20.74 -18.18 -1.54
N GLY A 157 -19.63 -17.97 -0.85
CA GLY A 157 -19.25 -16.69 -0.24
C GLY A 157 -18.24 -15.90 -1.07
N ALA A 158 -17.97 -16.32 -2.32
CA ALA A 158 -17.14 -15.58 -3.26
C ALA A 158 -17.91 -14.35 -3.76
N CYS A 159 -17.82 -13.27 -3.00
CA CYS A 159 -18.54 -12.03 -3.25
C CYS A 159 -17.68 -10.81 -2.90
N LEU A 160 -18.17 -9.63 -3.27
CA LEU A 160 -17.48 -8.36 -3.01
C LEU A 160 -17.16 -8.14 -1.52
N LEU A 161 -18.05 -8.58 -0.61
CA LEU A 161 -17.83 -8.46 0.83
C LEU A 161 -16.58 -9.24 1.27
N SER A 162 -16.39 -10.47 0.79
CA SER A 162 -15.20 -11.26 1.10
C SER A 162 -13.93 -10.59 0.58
N ALA A 163 -13.97 -10.03 -0.62
CA ALA A 163 -12.86 -9.25 -1.18
C ALA A 163 -12.55 -8.01 -0.34
N ILE A 164 -13.56 -7.23 0.03
CA ILE A 164 -13.42 -6.03 0.88
C ILE A 164 -12.73 -6.36 2.21
N VAL A 165 -13.14 -7.43 2.88
CA VAL A 165 -12.53 -7.82 4.18
C VAL A 165 -11.07 -8.23 4.02
N VAL A 166 -10.73 -9.02 3.00
CA VAL A 166 -9.32 -9.39 2.72
C VAL A 166 -8.48 -8.17 2.42
N LEU A 167 -8.97 -7.29 1.55
CA LEU A 167 -8.28 -6.05 1.18
C LEU A 167 -8.12 -5.12 2.40
N ALA A 168 -9.16 -4.99 3.24
CA ALA A 168 -9.09 -4.20 4.48
C ALA A 168 -7.98 -4.69 5.41
N ILE A 169 -7.85 -6.02 5.60
CA ILE A 169 -6.76 -6.60 6.39
C ILE A 169 -5.39 -6.31 5.75
N MET A 170 -5.30 -6.42 4.44
CA MET A 170 -4.05 -6.23 3.69
C MET A 170 -3.51 -4.81 3.74
N ILE A 171 -4.39 -3.78 3.82
CA ILE A 171 -3.97 -2.38 3.88
C ILE A 171 -3.59 -1.93 5.29
N LEU A 172 -4.08 -2.60 6.35
CA LEU A 172 -3.85 -2.23 7.75
C LEU A 172 -2.36 -2.02 8.10
N PRO A 173 -1.43 -2.93 7.77
CA PRO A 173 -0.03 -2.76 8.12
C PRO A 173 0.58 -1.45 7.63
N SER A 174 0.29 -1.07 6.39
CA SER A 174 0.81 0.17 5.80
C SER A 174 0.25 1.41 6.50
N ILE A 175 -1.06 1.43 6.75
CA ILE A 175 -1.73 2.55 7.41
C ILE A 175 -1.21 2.70 8.85
N VAL A 176 -1.15 1.61 9.61
CA VAL A 176 -0.73 1.65 11.02
C VAL A 176 0.73 2.05 11.14
N SER A 177 1.64 1.41 10.42
CA SER A 177 3.08 1.65 10.53
C SER A 177 3.46 3.09 10.21
N VAL A 178 2.96 3.62 9.08
CA VAL A 178 3.25 5.00 8.67
C VAL A 178 2.57 6.01 9.59
N SER A 179 1.34 5.75 10.05
CA SER A 179 0.62 6.64 10.96
C SER A 179 1.26 6.68 12.34
N VAL A 180 1.75 5.55 12.89
CA VAL A 180 2.50 5.52 14.16
C VAL A 180 3.76 6.36 14.05
N THR A 181 4.51 6.22 12.96
CA THR A 181 5.72 7.02 12.71
C THR A 181 5.39 8.51 12.64
N ALA A 182 4.32 8.88 11.94
CA ALA A 182 3.88 10.27 11.81
C ALA A 182 3.41 10.87 13.15
N LEU A 183 2.65 10.10 13.95
CA LEU A 183 2.20 10.53 15.28
C LEU A 183 3.34 10.68 16.28
N ASN A 184 4.36 9.82 16.20
CA ASN A 184 5.55 9.92 17.06
C ASN A 184 6.48 11.07 16.64
N ALA A 185 6.38 11.58 15.43
CA ALA A 185 7.15 12.73 14.95
C ALA A 185 6.52 14.09 15.36
N VAL A 186 5.32 14.10 15.93
CA VAL A 186 4.70 15.34 16.44
C VAL A 186 5.49 15.83 17.67
N PRO A 187 5.94 17.11 17.68
CA PRO A 187 6.65 17.67 18.81
C PRO A 187 5.83 17.58 20.11
N PRO A 188 6.45 17.13 21.23
CA PRO A 188 5.73 16.95 22.50
C PRO A 188 5.17 18.26 23.06
N GLU A 189 5.73 19.41 22.68
CA GLU A 189 5.29 20.74 23.10
C GLU A 189 3.85 21.03 22.67
N TYR A 190 3.38 20.46 21.55
CA TYR A 190 1.99 20.63 21.10
C TYR A 190 1.02 19.94 22.03
N GLU A 191 1.35 18.73 22.49
CA GLU A 191 0.52 17.98 23.44
C GLU A 191 0.56 18.61 24.83
N GLN A 192 1.74 18.99 25.31
CA GLN A 192 1.92 19.65 26.61
C GLN A 192 1.16 20.99 26.65
N GLY A 193 1.21 21.79 25.57
CA GLY A 193 0.47 23.03 25.48
C GLY A 193 -1.06 22.82 25.55
N SER A 194 -1.58 21.78 24.89
CA SER A 194 -2.99 21.42 24.94
C SER A 194 -3.41 21.02 26.37
N LEU A 195 -2.62 20.16 27.01
CA LEU A 195 -2.90 19.71 28.39
C LEU A 195 -2.82 20.87 29.39
N ALA A 196 -1.88 21.81 29.22
CA ALA A 196 -1.76 23.01 30.04
C ALA A 196 -2.99 23.93 29.94
N LEU A 197 -3.70 23.92 28.81
CA LEU A 197 -4.97 24.63 28.61
C LEU A 197 -6.20 23.86 29.15
N GLY A 198 -5.98 22.71 29.81
CA GLY A 198 -7.04 21.93 30.45
C GLY A 198 -7.73 20.92 29.53
N ALA A 199 -7.20 20.64 28.35
CA ALA A 199 -7.71 19.57 27.50
C ALA A 199 -7.43 18.19 28.12
N THR A 200 -8.32 17.22 27.86
CA THR A 200 -8.07 15.83 28.22
C THR A 200 -7.08 15.17 27.26
N ASP A 201 -6.48 14.06 27.68
CA ASP A 201 -5.56 13.28 26.81
C ASP A 201 -6.20 12.92 25.49
N THR A 202 -7.44 12.40 25.52
CA THR A 202 -8.17 12.01 24.30
C THR A 202 -8.42 13.20 23.37
N GLU A 203 -8.79 14.37 23.93
CA GLU A 203 -8.98 15.58 23.13
C GLU A 203 -7.65 16.02 22.50
N THR A 204 -6.55 15.97 23.25
CA THR A 204 -5.21 16.31 22.76
C THR A 204 -4.82 15.39 21.60
N TRP A 205 -5.04 14.08 21.70
CA TRP A 205 -4.68 13.16 20.63
C TRP A 205 -5.47 13.40 19.35
N PHE A 206 -6.80 13.56 19.44
CA PHE A 206 -7.63 13.70 18.24
C PHE A 206 -7.70 15.14 17.70
N LYS A 207 -7.60 16.17 18.56
CA LYS A 207 -7.69 17.57 18.13
C LYS A 207 -6.33 18.22 17.84
N ILE A 208 -5.23 17.67 18.38
CA ILE A 208 -3.88 18.23 18.20
C ILE A 208 -2.96 17.26 17.48
N SER A 209 -2.71 16.05 18.04
CA SER A 209 -1.70 15.12 17.50
C SER A 209 -2.07 14.58 16.12
N VAL A 210 -3.32 14.12 15.92
CA VAL A 210 -3.81 13.60 14.64
C VAL A 210 -3.80 14.67 13.55
N PRO A 211 -4.33 15.90 13.76
CA PRO A 211 -4.22 16.98 12.79
C PRO A 211 -2.78 17.42 12.51
N ALA A 212 -1.91 17.44 13.51
CA ALA A 212 -0.49 17.75 13.32
C ALA A 212 0.23 16.71 12.45
N ALA A 213 -0.13 15.42 12.60
CA ALA A 213 0.42 14.31 11.83
C ALA A 213 -0.30 14.05 10.48
N LYS A 214 -1.27 14.88 10.07
CA LYS A 214 -2.18 14.62 8.94
C LYS A 214 -1.49 14.26 7.63
N SER A 215 -0.36 14.89 7.31
CA SER A 215 0.40 14.62 6.08
C SER A 215 0.98 13.21 6.06
N GLY A 216 1.54 12.76 7.18
CA GLY A 216 2.08 11.40 7.32
C GLY A 216 0.97 10.35 7.37
N ILE A 217 -0.14 10.63 8.05
CA ILE A 217 -1.32 9.75 8.08
C ILE A 217 -1.88 9.61 6.66
N ALA A 218 -2.05 10.70 5.92
CA ALA A 218 -2.50 10.67 4.53
C ALA A 218 -1.56 9.85 3.64
N ALA A 219 -0.24 9.99 3.81
CA ALA A 219 0.74 9.16 3.10
C ALA A 219 0.56 7.67 3.41
N GLY A 220 0.33 7.31 4.68
CA GLY A 220 0.03 5.93 5.09
C GLY A 220 -1.23 5.36 4.45
N ILE A 221 -2.28 6.18 4.36
CA ILE A 221 -3.55 5.81 3.70
C ILE A 221 -3.33 5.60 2.20
N VAL A 222 -2.64 6.52 1.51
CA VAL A 222 -2.34 6.39 0.08
C VAL A 222 -1.49 5.15 -0.22
N LEU A 223 -0.48 4.87 0.61
CA LEU A 223 0.32 3.64 0.50
C LEU A 223 -0.51 2.38 0.74
N GLY A 224 -1.45 2.43 1.70
CA GLY A 224 -2.39 1.33 1.93
C GLY A 224 -3.29 1.09 0.72
N ILE A 225 -3.91 2.14 0.17
CA ILE A 225 -4.76 2.06 -1.03
C ILE A 225 -3.97 1.52 -2.24
N GLY A 226 -2.71 1.92 -2.39
CA GLY A 226 -1.84 1.42 -3.45
C GLY A 226 -1.50 -0.08 -3.35
N ARG A 227 -1.79 -0.72 -2.21
CA ARG A 227 -1.66 -2.18 -2.02
C ARG A 227 -2.95 -2.95 -2.30
N ALA A 228 -4.11 -2.29 -2.25
CA ALA A 228 -5.42 -2.88 -2.52
C ALA A 228 -5.71 -2.97 -4.02
#